data_83c64e47827e283dc2776284312463e4
#
_entry.id   83c64e47827e283dc2776284312463e4
#
_cell.length_a   1.000
_cell.length_b   1.000
_cell.length_c   1.000
_cell.angle_alpha   90.00
_cell.angle_beta   90.00
_cell.angle_gamma   90.00
#
_symmetry.space_group_name_H-M   'P 1'
#
loop_
_entity.id
_entity.type
_entity.pdbx_description
1 polymer ?
#
loop_
_entity_poly.entity_id
_entity_poly.type
_entity_poly.pdbx_seq_one_letter_code
_entity_poly.pdbx_strand_id
1 'polypeptide(L)'
;LHAANFTNCIFDGNNNIEFIIDFVDGGGIFNYNISNSMIQFNDINNSFNDIPQLDFTNPFYQNNILNGNSHFRDPQRNDFVIGEESDAINKASSSAYPEDLLGIDRTLKPDIGAYQHVIFE
;
A
#
# COMPACT_ATOMS: atom_id res chain seq x y z
N LEU A 1 2.18 -20.88 4.69
CA LEU A 1 1.65 -19.85 3.79
C LEU A 1 2.22 -20.07 2.40
N HIS A 2 1.35 -20.32 1.44
CA HIS A 2 1.78 -20.60 0.05
C HIS A 2 1.81 -19.35 -0.82
N ALA A 3 1.05 -18.31 -0.45
CA ALA A 3 1.00 -17.07 -1.21
C ALA A 3 0.52 -15.93 -0.34
N ALA A 4 0.95 -14.71 -0.70
CA ALA A 4 0.44 -13.48 -0.13
C ALA A 4 0.17 -12.49 -1.28
N ASN A 5 -1.07 -12.10 -1.45
CA ASN A 5 -1.48 -11.19 -2.51
C ASN A 5 -2.11 -9.95 -1.88
N PHE A 6 -1.54 -8.79 -2.20
CA PHE A 6 -2.04 -7.49 -1.74
C PHE A 6 -2.31 -6.60 -2.93
N THR A 7 -3.52 -6.09 -3.00
CA THR A 7 -3.93 -5.19 -4.07
C THR A 7 -4.67 -4.01 -3.48
N ASN A 8 -4.37 -2.80 -3.93
CA ASN A 8 -5.04 -1.57 -3.49
C ASN A 8 -4.91 -1.30 -1.99
N CYS A 9 -3.72 -1.59 -1.44
CA CYS A 9 -3.45 -1.44 -0.01
C CYS A 9 -2.55 -0.24 0.27
N ILE A 10 -2.65 0.31 1.48
CA ILE A 10 -1.73 1.33 1.98
C ILE A 10 -0.95 0.74 3.15
N PHE A 11 0.37 0.72 3.01
CA PHE A 11 1.31 0.31 4.06
C PHE A 11 2.05 1.56 4.53
N ASP A 12 1.53 2.21 5.54
CA ASP A 12 2.04 3.50 6.03
C ASP A 12 1.98 3.56 7.54
N GLY A 13 2.85 4.35 8.13
CA GLY A 13 2.93 4.51 9.57
C GLY A 13 4.02 5.50 9.97
N ASN A 14 4.46 5.42 11.22
CA ASN A 14 5.41 6.35 11.80
C ASN A 14 6.88 5.96 11.57
N ASN A 15 7.14 4.78 11.04
CA ASN A 15 8.50 4.31 10.79
C ASN A 15 8.91 4.56 9.34
N ASN A 16 10.20 4.63 9.10
CA ASN A 16 10.72 4.77 7.74
C ASN A 16 10.41 3.54 6.88
N ILE A 17 10.33 2.37 7.50
CA ILE A 17 10.03 1.11 6.85
C ILE A 17 8.79 0.51 7.50
N GLU A 18 7.72 0.37 6.74
CA GLU A 18 6.43 -0.17 7.21
C GLU A 18 6.05 -1.46 6.49
N PHE A 19 6.96 -2.01 5.70
CA PHE A 19 6.71 -3.23 4.94
C PHE A 19 7.99 -4.06 4.84
N ILE A 20 7.95 -5.31 5.30
CA ILE A 20 9.06 -6.26 5.17
C ILE A 20 8.49 -7.64 4.83
N ILE A 21 9.14 -8.31 3.86
CA ILE A 21 8.93 -9.73 3.61
C ILE A 21 10.15 -10.47 4.12
N ASP A 22 9.92 -11.43 5.00
CA ASP A 22 10.97 -12.28 5.53
C ASP A 22 10.64 -13.75 5.28
N PHE A 23 11.66 -14.52 4.91
CA PHE A 23 11.51 -15.95 4.62
C PHE A 23 12.16 -16.76 5.73
N VAL A 24 11.50 -17.87 6.07
CA VAL A 24 12.11 -18.90 6.92
C VAL A 24 12.85 -19.89 6.03
N ASP A 25 14.14 -20.08 6.29
CA ASP A 25 14.96 -21.03 5.52
C ASP A 25 14.39 -22.46 5.61
N GLY A 26 14.30 -23.11 4.45
CA GLY A 26 13.76 -24.48 4.35
C GLY A 26 12.24 -24.53 4.30
N GLY A 27 11.55 -23.42 4.24
CA GLY A 27 10.09 -23.33 4.28
C GLY A 27 9.35 -23.59 2.98
N GLY A 28 10.02 -23.97 1.89
CA GLY A 28 9.38 -24.19 0.60
C GLY A 28 9.18 -22.91 -0.21
N ILE A 29 8.39 -23.02 -1.28
CA ILE A 29 8.15 -21.89 -2.20
C ILE A 29 7.12 -20.94 -1.60
N PHE A 30 7.46 -19.66 -1.56
CA PHE A 30 6.57 -18.59 -1.16
C PHE A 30 6.32 -17.64 -2.34
N ASN A 31 5.07 -17.48 -2.71
CA ASN A 31 4.66 -16.58 -3.77
C ASN A 31 4.02 -15.33 -3.17
N TYR A 32 4.41 -14.17 -3.67
CA TYR A 32 3.80 -12.90 -3.24
C TYR A 32 3.55 -12.01 -4.46
N ASN A 33 2.56 -11.16 -4.33
CA ASN A 33 2.23 -10.16 -5.35
C ASN A 33 1.67 -8.93 -4.65
N ILE A 34 2.31 -7.80 -4.87
CA ILE A 34 1.86 -6.52 -4.33
C ILE A 34 1.65 -5.57 -5.50
N SER A 35 0.41 -5.13 -5.69
CA SER A 35 0.08 -4.29 -6.85
C SER A 35 -0.84 -3.15 -6.47
N ASN A 36 -0.72 -2.04 -7.18
CA ASN A 36 -1.56 -0.86 -7.03
C ASN A 36 -1.67 -0.40 -5.58
N SER A 37 -0.54 -0.43 -4.85
CA SER A 37 -0.49 -0.17 -3.41
C SER A 37 0.50 0.96 -3.12
N MET A 38 0.31 1.63 -1.99
CA MET A 38 1.29 2.59 -1.48
C MET A 38 2.09 1.93 -0.37
N ILE A 39 3.40 2.05 -0.44
CA ILE A 39 4.32 1.38 0.48
C ILE A 39 5.30 2.40 1.05
N GLN A 40 5.30 2.54 2.36
CA GLN A 40 6.29 3.33 3.09
C GLN A 40 7.54 2.48 3.28
N PHE A 41 8.56 2.76 2.50
CA PHE A 41 9.83 2.03 2.58
C PHE A 41 10.97 2.98 2.24
N ASN A 42 11.48 3.63 3.26
CA ASN A 42 12.62 4.55 3.13
C ASN A 42 13.81 3.97 3.88
N ASP A 43 14.63 3.21 3.15
CA ASP A 43 15.81 2.53 3.71
C ASP A 43 17.01 3.49 3.78
N ILE A 44 16.99 4.37 4.76
CA ILE A 44 17.99 5.44 4.93
C ILE A 44 19.41 4.87 5.04
N ASN A 45 19.56 3.74 5.70
CA ASN A 45 20.87 3.14 5.98
C ASN A 45 21.26 2.07 4.96
N ASN A 46 20.48 1.85 3.92
CA ASN A 46 20.69 0.80 2.92
C ASN A 46 20.83 -0.59 3.51
N SER A 47 20.14 -0.85 4.63
CA SER A 47 20.21 -2.12 5.35
C SER A 47 19.58 -3.27 4.58
N PHE A 48 18.67 -2.98 3.65
CA PHE A 48 17.92 -3.96 2.88
C PHE A 48 18.28 -3.97 1.40
N ASN A 49 19.40 -3.33 1.04
CA ASN A 49 19.78 -3.10 -0.36
C ASN A 49 20.01 -4.39 -1.15
N ASP A 50 20.51 -5.45 -0.48
CA ASP A 50 20.85 -6.71 -1.12
C ASP A 50 19.81 -7.81 -0.88
N ILE A 51 18.59 -7.46 -0.49
CA ILE A 51 17.52 -8.41 -0.21
C ILE A 51 16.58 -8.47 -1.42
N PRO A 52 16.60 -9.56 -2.22
CA PRO A 52 15.82 -9.62 -3.47
C PRO A 52 14.32 -9.46 -3.28
N GLN A 53 13.76 -9.98 -2.17
CA GLN A 53 12.32 -9.87 -1.91
C GLN A 53 11.88 -8.46 -1.52
N LEU A 54 12.81 -7.55 -1.29
CA LEU A 54 12.55 -6.13 -1.03
C LEU A 54 13.03 -5.23 -2.17
N ASP A 55 13.34 -5.81 -3.32
CA ASP A 55 13.60 -5.07 -4.56
C ASP A 55 12.27 -4.79 -5.26
N PHE A 56 11.79 -3.55 -5.16
CA PHE A 56 10.49 -3.16 -5.70
C PHE A 56 10.46 -3.06 -7.23
N THR A 57 11.58 -3.28 -7.91
CA THR A 57 11.62 -3.44 -9.37
C THR A 57 11.34 -4.86 -9.82
N ASN A 58 11.27 -5.81 -8.88
CA ASN A 58 10.97 -7.21 -9.14
C ASN A 58 9.54 -7.33 -9.70
N PRO A 59 9.29 -8.26 -10.67
CA PRO A 59 7.95 -8.44 -11.25
C PRO A 59 6.82 -8.77 -10.27
N PHE A 60 7.13 -9.20 -9.05
CA PHE A 60 6.12 -9.43 -8.02
C PHE A 60 5.52 -8.14 -7.46
N TYR A 61 6.14 -6.99 -7.76
CA TYR A 61 5.66 -5.66 -7.41
C TYR A 61 5.24 -4.93 -8.68
N GLN A 62 3.98 -4.51 -8.77
CA GLN A 62 3.47 -3.83 -9.97
C GLN A 62 2.64 -2.61 -9.61
N ASN A 63 2.95 -1.49 -10.25
CA ASN A 63 2.18 -0.25 -10.15
C ASN A 63 2.04 0.29 -8.73
N ASN A 64 3.08 0.10 -7.91
CA ASN A 64 3.09 0.59 -6.53
C ASN A 64 3.68 1.98 -6.44
N ILE A 65 3.28 2.72 -5.42
CA ILE A 65 3.82 4.04 -5.10
C ILE A 65 4.67 3.90 -3.84
N LEU A 66 5.96 4.21 -3.95
CA LEU A 66 6.85 4.18 -2.80
C LEU A 66 6.88 5.55 -2.11
N ASN A 67 6.71 5.54 -0.79
CA ASN A 67 6.85 6.72 0.05
C ASN A 67 5.91 7.87 -0.35
N GLY A 68 4.70 7.53 -0.83
CA GLY A 68 3.69 8.53 -1.16
C GLY A 68 3.05 9.13 0.09
N ASN A 69 2.40 10.28 -0.11
CA ASN A 69 1.65 10.93 0.95
C ASN A 69 0.24 10.35 1.03
N SER A 70 -0.10 9.73 2.15
CA SER A 70 -1.45 9.20 2.38
C SER A 70 -2.47 10.29 2.69
N HIS A 71 -2.03 11.39 3.27
CA HIS A 71 -2.89 12.52 3.68
C HIS A 71 -4.06 12.04 4.54
N PHE A 72 -3.76 11.25 5.58
CA PHE A 72 -4.78 10.81 6.55
C PHE A 72 -5.31 11.99 7.37
N ARG A 73 -6.62 11.98 7.64
CA ARG A 73 -7.28 13.07 8.36
C ARG A 73 -6.80 13.19 9.80
N ASP A 74 -6.79 12.09 10.55
CA ASP A 74 -6.29 12.09 11.93
C ASP A 74 -5.81 10.70 12.34
N PRO A 75 -4.61 10.29 11.90
CA PRO A 75 -4.12 8.93 12.16
C PRO A 75 -3.88 8.63 13.64
N GLN A 76 -3.66 9.66 14.45
CA GLN A 76 -3.46 9.47 15.89
C GLN A 76 -4.75 9.07 16.62
N ARG A 77 -5.89 9.33 16.00
CA ARG A 77 -7.21 8.90 16.48
C ARG A 77 -7.77 7.73 15.66
N ASN A 78 -6.90 7.05 14.91
CA ASN A 78 -7.28 5.95 14.02
C ASN A 78 -8.28 6.38 12.93
N ASP A 79 -8.23 7.63 12.52
CA ASP A 79 -9.02 8.16 11.41
C ASP A 79 -8.15 8.18 10.16
N PHE A 80 -8.27 7.13 9.36
CA PHE A 80 -7.45 6.91 8.17
C PHE A 80 -8.17 7.31 6.87
N VAL A 81 -9.19 8.15 6.97
CA VAL A 81 -9.79 8.77 5.79
C VAL A 81 -8.76 9.65 5.10
N ILE A 82 -8.64 9.53 3.79
CA ILE A 82 -7.66 10.27 3.00
C ILE A 82 -8.26 11.57 2.44
N GLY A 83 -7.41 12.58 2.29
CA GLY A 83 -7.80 13.89 1.78
C GLY A 83 -7.37 14.13 0.34
N GLU A 84 -7.66 15.31 -0.15
CA GLU A 84 -7.45 15.65 -1.57
C GLU A 84 -5.98 15.78 -1.98
N GLU A 85 -5.05 15.80 -1.02
CA GLU A 85 -3.61 15.80 -1.30
C GLU A 85 -2.99 14.40 -1.28
N SER A 86 -3.80 13.36 -1.16
CA SER A 86 -3.30 11.99 -1.11
C SER A 86 -2.78 11.52 -2.47
N ASP A 87 -1.62 10.87 -2.46
CA ASP A 87 -1.08 10.21 -3.65
C ASP A 87 -1.85 8.94 -4.03
N ALA A 88 -2.75 8.48 -3.18
CA ALA A 88 -3.58 7.30 -3.42
C ALA A 88 -4.73 7.56 -4.40
N ILE A 89 -5.03 8.81 -4.72
CA ILE A 89 -6.20 9.19 -5.51
C ILE A 89 -6.11 8.62 -6.93
N ASN A 90 -7.17 7.89 -7.35
CA ASN A 90 -7.31 7.30 -8.68
C ASN A 90 -6.21 6.30 -9.05
N LYS A 91 -5.55 5.71 -8.08
CA LYS A 91 -4.42 4.79 -8.31
C LYS A 91 -4.74 3.33 -8.04
N ALA A 92 -5.92 3.03 -7.51
CA ALA A 92 -6.32 1.65 -7.30
C ALA A 92 -6.66 0.96 -8.64
N SER A 93 -6.56 -0.36 -8.64
CA SER A 93 -6.97 -1.15 -9.80
C SER A 93 -8.50 -1.20 -9.92
N SER A 94 -8.98 -1.58 -11.10
CA SER A 94 -10.41 -1.75 -11.37
C SER A 94 -11.03 -2.89 -10.55
N SER A 95 -10.22 -3.73 -9.90
CA SER A 95 -10.69 -4.80 -9.02
C SER A 95 -11.06 -4.32 -7.62
N ALA A 96 -10.92 -3.01 -7.34
CA ALA A 96 -11.32 -2.46 -6.06
C ALA A 96 -12.81 -2.73 -5.79
N TYR A 97 -13.14 -2.94 -4.52
CA TYR A 97 -14.53 -3.13 -4.12
C TYR A 97 -15.35 -1.87 -4.52
N PRO A 98 -16.59 -2.05 -5.03
CA PRO A 98 -17.35 -0.93 -5.61
C PRO A 98 -17.64 0.24 -4.68
N GLU A 99 -17.66 0.00 -3.37
CA GLU A 99 -17.88 1.03 -2.37
C GLU A 99 -16.73 1.02 -1.37
N ASP A 100 -16.42 2.17 -0.81
CA ASP A 100 -15.46 2.26 0.29
C ASP A 100 -16.13 1.91 1.63
N LEU A 101 -15.37 2.01 2.73
CA LEU A 101 -15.91 1.69 4.06
C LEU A 101 -17.01 2.65 4.52
N LEU A 102 -17.14 3.81 3.90
CA LEU A 102 -18.20 4.79 4.19
C LEU A 102 -19.38 4.68 3.22
N GLY A 103 -19.35 3.72 2.30
CA GLY A 103 -20.39 3.54 1.29
C GLY A 103 -20.27 4.47 0.10
N ILE A 104 -19.12 5.13 -0.07
CA ILE A 104 -18.89 6.02 -1.21
C ILE A 104 -18.55 5.18 -2.44
N ASP A 105 -19.24 5.44 -3.56
CA ASP A 105 -19.02 4.77 -4.83
C ASP A 105 -17.61 5.06 -5.36
N ARG A 106 -16.88 4.01 -5.73
CA ARG A 106 -15.56 4.13 -6.32
C ARG A 106 -15.37 3.27 -7.57
N THR A 107 -16.46 3.00 -8.29
CA THR A 107 -16.40 2.14 -9.48
C THR A 107 -15.67 2.78 -10.65
N LEU A 108 -15.71 4.10 -10.79
CA LEU A 108 -15.10 4.80 -11.93
C LEU A 108 -13.64 5.17 -11.69
N LYS A 109 -13.31 5.68 -10.50
CA LYS A 109 -11.98 6.18 -10.16
C LYS A 109 -11.62 5.78 -8.74
N PRO A 110 -11.30 4.50 -8.51
CA PRO A 110 -11.03 4.04 -7.15
C PRO A 110 -9.69 4.56 -6.63
N ASP A 111 -9.70 5.00 -5.37
CA ASP A 111 -8.50 5.37 -4.64
C ASP A 111 -7.92 4.14 -3.93
N ILE A 112 -6.60 4.12 -3.74
CA ILE A 112 -5.94 3.05 -3.00
C ILE A 112 -6.39 3.10 -1.54
N GLY A 113 -6.63 1.94 -0.95
CA GLY A 113 -6.95 1.80 0.45
C GLY A 113 -8.43 1.62 0.73
N ALA A 114 -8.79 1.82 1.99
CA ALA A 114 -10.13 1.53 2.49
C ALA A 114 -11.14 2.64 2.19
N TYR A 115 -10.68 3.83 1.83
CA TYR A 115 -11.51 5.02 1.70
C TYR A 115 -11.28 5.76 0.40
N GLN A 116 -12.35 6.27 -0.20
CA GLN A 116 -12.26 7.32 -1.21
C GLN A 116 -11.90 8.63 -0.53
N HIS A 117 -11.17 9.49 -1.25
CA HIS A 117 -10.77 10.77 -0.68
C HIS A 117 -11.95 11.69 -0.43
N VAL A 118 -11.80 12.53 0.57
CA VAL A 118 -12.77 13.60 0.89
C VAL A 118 -12.01 14.92 1.02
N ILE A 119 -12.74 16.01 0.98
CA ILE A 119 -12.19 17.35 1.25
C ILE A 119 -12.28 17.58 2.76
N PHE A 120 -11.14 17.84 3.39
CA PHE A 120 -11.11 18.13 4.83
C PHE A 120 -11.65 19.54 5.08
N GLU A 121 -12.46 19.66 6.12
CA GLU A 121 -13.00 20.95 6.55
C GLU A 121 -12.17 21.59 7.67
#